data_e0eadec2f2bf6f6706e2476cdf2fa8b3
#
_entry.id   e0eadec2f2bf6f6706e2476cdf2fa8b3
#
_cell.length_a   1.000
_cell.length_b   1.000
_cell.length_c   1.000
_cell.angle_alpha   90.00
_cell.angle_beta   90.00
_cell.angle_gamma   90.00
#
_symmetry.space_group_name_H-M   'P 1'
#
loop_
_entity.id
_entity.type
_entity.pdbx_description
1 polymer ?
#
loop_
_entity_poly.entity_id
_entity_poly.type
_entity_poly.pdbx_seq_one_letter_code
_entity_poly.pdbx_strand_id
1 'polypeptide(L)'
;ENEFTPMVGAFGGTMIDVSGSSSVRINAMDMEKGYADDGKNPLADKSEFIMSLFEQIMGDDVNARHRSIIDRCIKDLYSSYIAGGYHGKSPTLTDLYNMLRQQDEDEARELALSAELFITGSLGIFSQETNVKQDNRLTSYNILDLGEQLMPLGMLVILESVYNRVLQNWRAGKRTWVFVDEFSIFFRYPFATSYFLRMWKRLRKRNAYMTGITQNVGEMLRSKDARWLFANSEF
;
A
#
# COMPACT_ATOMS: atom_id res chain seq x y z
N GLU A 1 9.40 -7.10 -20.05
CA GLU A 1 10.31 -6.12 -20.70
C GLU A 1 10.13 -4.77 -20.04
N ASN A 2 11.22 -4.14 -19.63
CA ASN A 2 11.23 -2.86 -18.92
C ASN A 2 11.04 -1.70 -19.92
N GLU A 3 9.88 -1.61 -20.55
CA GLU A 3 9.58 -0.61 -21.59
C GLU A 3 9.69 0.83 -21.07
N PHE A 4 9.36 1.05 -19.79
CA PHE A 4 9.40 2.39 -19.18
C PHE A 4 10.80 2.82 -18.72
N THR A 5 11.75 1.91 -18.53
CA THR A 5 13.09 2.25 -18.01
C THR A 5 13.83 3.27 -18.86
N PRO A 6 13.90 3.13 -20.21
CA PRO A 6 14.56 4.14 -21.05
C PRO A 6 13.87 5.50 -20.99
N MET A 7 12.55 5.52 -20.96
CA MET A 7 11.74 6.75 -20.89
C MET A 7 11.95 7.45 -19.53
N VAL A 8 11.85 6.72 -18.43
CA VAL A 8 12.06 7.27 -17.08
C VAL A 8 13.47 7.84 -16.95
N GLY A 9 14.49 7.13 -17.45
CA GLY A 9 15.86 7.61 -17.47
C GLY A 9 16.06 8.87 -18.30
N ALA A 10 15.47 8.94 -19.50
CA ALA A 10 15.56 10.11 -20.37
C ALA A 10 14.95 11.39 -19.73
N PHE A 11 13.94 11.25 -18.89
CA PHE A 11 13.33 12.34 -18.14
C PHE A 11 13.99 12.59 -16.77
N GLY A 12 15.11 11.93 -16.45
CA GLY A 12 15.77 12.05 -15.14
C GLY A 12 14.93 11.52 -13.98
N GLY A 13 14.03 10.59 -14.26
CA GLY A 13 13.16 9.96 -13.27
C GLY A 13 13.86 8.89 -12.44
N THR A 14 13.16 8.33 -11.48
CA THR A 14 13.61 7.20 -10.64
C THR A 14 12.82 5.95 -10.98
N MET A 15 13.52 4.88 -11.34
CA MET A 15 12.97 3.53 -11.46
C MET A 15 13.19 2.79 -10.15
N ILE A 16 12.16 2.23 -9.58
CA ILE A 16 12.19 1.41 -8.37
C ILE A 16 11.75 0.00 -8.73
N ASP A 17 12.74 -0.90 -8.86
CA ASP A 17 12.49 -2.31 -9.14
C ASP A 17 12.23 -3.06 -7.84
N VAL A 18 10.99 -3.46 -7.63
CA VAL A 18 10.53 -4.16 -6.42
C VAL A 18 10.44 -5.65 -6.72
N SER A 19 11.33 -6.43 -6.12
CA SER A 19 11.34 -7.89 -6.25
C SER A 19 11.75 -8.55 -4.93
N GLY A 20 11.43 -9.81 -4.76
CA GLY A 20 11.80 -10.56 -3.56
C GLY A 20 13.32 -10.63 -3.29
N SER A 21 14.15 -10.48 -4.34
CA SER A 21 15.61 -10.49 -4.25
C SER A 21 16.26 -9.10 -4.24
N SER A 22 15.48 -8.03 -4.40
CA SER A 22 16.04 -6.68 -4.47
C SER A 22 16.45 -6.16 -3.09
N SER A 23 17.39 -5.19 -3.07
CA SER A 23 17.74 -4.45 -1.86
C SER A 23 16.75 -3.33 -1.53
N VAL A 24 15.76 -3.10 -2.40
CA VAL A 24 14.70 -2.12 -2.19
C VAL A 24 13.86 -2.51 -0.97
N ARG A 25 13.58 -1.52 -0.13
CA ARG A 25 12.65 -1.66 1.00
C ARG A 25 11.63 -0.55 0.93
N ILE A 26 10.37 -0.90 1.09
CA ILE A 26 9.24 0.04 1.14
C ILE A 26 8.43 -0.31 2.38
N ASN A 27 8.36 0.63 3.31
CA ASN A 27 7.65 0.43 4.56
C ASN A 27 6.14 0.45 4.33
N ALA A 28 5.48 -0.68 4.52
CA ALA A 28 4.03 -0.78 4.43
C ALA A 28 3.29 0.11 5.46
N MET A 29 3.99 0.48 6.54
CA MET A 29 3.43 1.26 7.62
C MET A 29 3.74 2.76 7.53
N ASP A 30 4.38 3.26 6.47
CA ASP A 30 4.54 4.70 6.29
C ASP A 30 3.18 5.42 6.32
N MET A 31 3.12 6.54 7.05
CA MET A 31 1.91 7.34 7.17
C MET A 31 2.25 8.83 7.20
N GLU A 32 1.72 9.56 6.24
CA GLU A 32 1.90 11.01 6.12
C GLU A 32 0.82 11.79 6.86
N LYS A 33 1.16 13.00 7.28
CA LYS A 33 0.19 13.94 7.83
C LYS A 33 -0.93 14.20 6.80
N GLY A 34 -2.19 14.13 7.24
CA GLY A 34 -3.36 14.24 6.35
C GLY A 34 -3.76 12.92 5.70
N TYR A 35 -3.31 11.80 6.24
CA TYR A 35 -3.60 10.44 5.77
C TYR A 35 -5.10 10.13 5.69
N ALA A 36 -5.88 10.56 6.68
CA ALA A 36 -7.33 10.45 6.62
C ALA A 36 -7.99 11.64 5.90
N ASP A 37 -9.23 11.47 5.47
CA ASP A 37 -10.09 12.57 5.04
C ASP A 37 -10.37 13.53 6.21
N ASP A 38 -10.69 14.80 5.90
CA ASP A 38 -10.92 15.82 6.90
C ASP A 38 -11.96 15.39 7.96
N GLY A 39 -11.57 15.47 9.22
CA GLY A 39 -12.39 15.09 10.37
C GLY A 39 -12.41 13.59 10.68
N LYS A 40 -11.72 12.75 9.91
CA LYS A 40 -11.58 11.31 10.19
C LYS A 40 -10.33 10.99 10.99
N ASN A 41 -10.37 9.87 11.70
CA ASN A 41 -9.23 9.37 12.46
C ASN A 41 -8.24 8.64 11.53
N PRO A 42 -6.99 9.14 11.37
CA PRO A 42 -5.98 8.50 10.53
C PRO A 42 -5.62 7.09 10.99
N LEU A 43 -5.75 6.80 12.29
CA LEU A 43 -5.49 5.48 12.83
C LEU A 43 -6.53 4.45 12.34
N ALA A 44 -7.80 4.82 12.25
CA ALA A 44 -8.83 3.94 11.73
C ALA A 44 -8.56 3.54 10.27
N ASP A 45 -8.20 4.52 9.43
CA ASP A 45 -7.85 4.26 8.03
C ASP A 45 -6.57 3.41 7.91
N LYS A 46 -5.58 3.61 8.81
CA LYS A 46 -4.34 2.81 8.83
C LYS A 46 -4.58 1.40 9.34
N SER A 47 -5.38 1.25 10.40
CA SER A 47 -5.83 -0.08 10.88
C SER A 47 -6.54 -0.85 9.77
N GLU A 48 -7.43 -0.21 9.01
CA GLU A 48 -8.13 -0.83 7.88
C GLU A 48 -7.15 -1.28 6.78
N PHE A 49 -6.13 -0.47 6.48
CA PHE A 49 -5.10 -0.86 5.52
C PHE A 49 -4.30 -2.08 6.01
N ILE A 50 -3.84 -2.07 7.27
CA ILE A 50 -3.10 -3.20 7.85
C ILE A 50 -3.98 -4.46 7.94
N MET A 51 -5.27 -4.33 8.28
CA MET A 51 -6.22 -5.44 8.21
C MET A 51 -6.28 -6.04 6.80
N SER A 52 -6.29 -5.21 5.76
CA SER A 52 -6.27 -5.69 4.37
C SER A 52 -4.99 -6.48 4.02
N LEU A 53 -3.83 -6.15 4.62
CA LEU A 53 -2.61 -6.95 4.48
C LEU A 53 -2.77 -8.32 5.15
N PHE A 54 -3.30 -8.37 6.37
CA PHE A 54 -3.55 -9.63 7.07
C PHE A 54 -4.62 -10.48 6.39
N GLU A 55 -5.68 -9.87 5.87
CA GLU A 55 -6.69 -10.56 5.06
C GLU A 55 -6.08 -11.14 3.78
N GLN A 56 -5.11 -10.46 3.17
CA GLN A 56 -4.38 -11.00 2.02
C GLN A 56 -3.50 -12.20 2.40
N ILE A 57 -2.94 -12.23 3.61
CA ILE A 57 -2.08 -13.31 4.11
C ILE A 57 -2.90 -14.51 4.60
N MET A 58 -3.96 -14.27 5.38
CA MET A 58 -4.73 -15.27 6.11
C MET A 58 -6.09 -15.61 5.45
N GLY A 59 -6.53 -14.83 4.47
CA GLY A 59 -7.83 -15.02 3.83
C GLY A 59 -8.99 -14.81 4.82
N ASP A 60 -9.95 -15.72 4.78
CA ASP A 60 -11.17 -15.66 5.59
C ASP A 60 -10.95 -15.99 7.09
N ASP A 61 -9.73 -16.35 7.49
CA ASP A 61 -9.40 -16.66 8.89
C ASP A 61 -9.32 -15.40 9.77
N VAL A 62 -9.27 -14.20 9.17
CA VAL A 62 -9.27 -12.93 9.93
C VAL A 62 -10.65 -12.64 10.52
N ASN A 63 -10.79 -12.84 11.82
CA ASN A 63 -12.03 -12.63 12.57
C ASN A 63 -12.06 -11.29 13.34
N ALA A 64 -13.13 -11.03 14.10
CA ALA A 64 -13.31 -9.79 14.85
C ALA A 64 -12.27 -9.59 15.97
N ARG A 65 -11.74 -10.67 16.57
CA ARG A 65 -10.70 -10.57 17.60
C ARG A 65 -9.37 -10.15 17.00
N HIS A 66 -8.97 -10.72 15.86
CA HIS A 66 -7.81 -10.29 15.09
C HIS A 66 -7.86 -8.79 14.76
N ARG A 67 -9.03 -8.31 14.30
CA ARG A 67 -9.24 -6.89 13.97
C ARG A 67 -9.09 -5.98 15.19
N SER A 68 -9.61 -6.38 16.36
CA SER A 68 -9.47 -5.62 17.59
C SER A 68 -8.03 -5.54 18.08
N ILE A 69 -7.27 -6.62 17.94
CA ILE A 69 -5.85 -6.67 18.31
C ILE A 69 -5.02 -5.77 17.38
N ILE A 70 -5.24 -5.87 16.07
CA ILE A 70 -4.57 -5.01 15.07
C ILE A 70 -4.84 -3.54 15.38
N ASP A 71 -6.11 -3.15 15.60
CA ASP A 71 -6.48 -1.76 15.87
C ASP A 71 -5.79 -1.22 17.13
N ARG A 72 -5.79 -2.00 18.22
CA ARG A 72 -5.09 -1.67 19.47
C ARG A 72 -3.60 -1.46 19.23
N CYS A 73 -2.92 -2.41 18.59
CA CYS A 73 -1.50 -2.34 18.31
C CYS A 73 -1.14 -1.15 17.41
N ILE A 74 -1.93 -0.86 16.38
CA ILE A 74 -1.74 0.29 15.51
C ILE A 74 -1.85 1.60 16.30
N LYS A 75 -2.86 1.73 17.16
CA LYS A 75 -3.02 2.91 18.01
C LYS A 75 -1.80 3.15 18.89
N ASP A 76 -1.29 2.10 19.52
CA ASP A 76 -0.16 2.19 20.43
C ASP A 76 1.14 2.54 19.68
N LEU A 77 1.41 1.88 18.54
CA LEU A 77 2.59 2.13 17.71
C LEU A 77 2.66 3.55 17.16
N TYR A 78 1.53 4.09 16.71
CA TYR A 78 1.52 5.43 16.11
C TYR A 78 1.37 6.57 17.10
N SER A 79 1.06 6.30 18.38
CA SER A 79 0.78 7.34 19.37
C SER A 79 1.88 8.39 19.47
N SER A 80 3.13 7.98 19.63
CA SER A 80 4.30 8.86 19.71
C SER A 80 4.62 9.54 18.38
N TYR A 81 4.50 8.83 17.26
CA TYR A 81 4.74 9.36 15.92
C TYR A 81 3.78 10.50 15.57
N ILE A 82 2.48 10.32 15.87
CA ILE A 82 1.45 11.33 15.65
C ILE A 82 1.64 12.52 16.60
N ALA A 83 1.90 12.26 17.91
CA ALA A 83 2.17 13.30 18.88
C ALA A 83 3.40 14.13 18.52
N GLY A 84 4.42 13.51 17.90
CA GLY A 84 5.60 14.17 17.33
C GLY A 84 5.33 14.92 16.02
N GLY A 85 4.10 15.03 15.56
CA GLY A 85 3.74 15.75 14.33
C GLY A 85 4.11 15.03 13.04
N TYR A 86 4.21 13.72 13.07
CA TYR A 86 4.64 12.85 11.94
C TYR A 86 6.11 13.06 11.56
N HIS A 87 6.94 13.40 12.53
CA HIS A 87 8.38 13.53 12.35
C HIS A 87 9.12 12.34 12.95
N GLY A 88 10.28 12.00 12.33
CA GLY A 88 11.09 10.86 12.74
C GLY A 88 10.73 9.59 11.99
N LYS A 89 11.02 8.45 12.63
CA LYS A 89 10.80 7.13 12.03
C LYS A 89 9.34 6.72 12.19
N SER A 90 8.71 6.41 11.06
CA SER A 90 7.40 5.76 11.05
C SER A 90 7.52 4.34 11.62
N PRO A 91 6.51 3.82 12.34
CA PRO A 91 6.47 2.40 12.69
C PRO A 91 6.65 1.50 11.46
N THR A 92 7.10 0.27 11.68
CA THR A 92 7.31 -0.75 10.65
C THR A 92 6.47 -2.01 10.93
N LEU A 93 6.31 -2.88 9.93
CA LEU A 93 5.69 -4.19 10.17
C LEU A 93 6.51 -5.05 11.15
N THR A 94 7.84 -4.82 11.23
CA THR A 94 8.68 -5.47 12.24
C THR A 94 8.30 -5.00 13.65
N ASP A 95 8.00 -3.72 13.84
CA ASP A 95 7.53 -3.20 15.13
C ASP A 95 6.15 -3.77 15.49
N LEU A 96 5.25 -3.86 14.52
CA LEU A 96 3.94 -4.49 14.71
C LEU A 96 4.07 -5.99 15.08
N TYR A 97 4.92 -6.72 14.39
CA TYR A 97 5.20 -8.13 14.69
C TYR A 97 5.71 -8.31 16.13
N ASN A 98 6.67 -7.48 16.54
CA ASN A 98 7.21 -7.55 17.90
C ASN A 98 6.14 -7.21 18.94
N MET A 99 5.25 -6.26 18.65
CA MET A 99 4.15 -5.90 19.54
C MET A 99 3.09 -7.01 19.62
N LEU A 100 2.74 -7.66 18.50
CA LEU A 100 1.83 -8.80 18.47
C LEU A 100 2.36 -9.96 19.32
N ARG A 101 3.67 -10.23 19.27
CA ARG A 101 4.31 -11.27 20.08
C ARG A 101 4.30 -10.99 21.59
N GLN A 102 4.07 -9.75 21.99
CA GLN A 102 3.98 -9.35 23.40
C GLN A 102 2.54 -9.39 23.94
N GLN A 103 1.56 -9.62 23.08
CA GLN A 103 0.18 -9.79 23.53
C GLN A 103 -0.05 -11.20 24.09
N ASP A 104 -0.95 -11.31 25.04
CA ASP A 104 -1.26 -12.60 25.70
C ASP A 104 -2.23 -13.48 24.92
N GLU A 105 -3.01 -12.87 24.01
CA GLU A 105 -4.08 -13.55 23.26
C GLU A 105 -3.53 -14.51 22.20
N ASP A 106 -4.17 -15.66 22.04
CA ASP A 106 -3.80 -16.66 21.03
C ASP A 106 -3.96 -16.10 19.60
N GLU A 107 -4.97 -15.30 19.37
CA GLU A 107 -5.20 -14.62 18.08
C GLU A 107 -4.05 -13.67 17.71
N ALA A 108 -3.37 -13.05 18.68
CA ALA A 108 -2.19 -12.24 18.42
C ALA A 108 -1.00 -13.09 17.98
N ARG A 109 -0.85 -14.29 18.56
CA ARG A 109 0.16 -15.27 18.16
C ARG A 109 -0.11 -15.81 16.75
N GLU A 110 -1.38 -16.06 16.42
CA GLU A 110 -1.81 -16.44 15.06
C GLU A 110 -1.44 -15.36 14.02
N LEU A 111 -1.75 -14.09 14.31
CA LEU A 111 -1.36 -12.96 13.46
C LEU A 111 0.17 -12.90 13.28
N ALA A 112 0.94 -13.00 14.36
CA ALA A 112 2.39 -12.95 14.31
C ALA A 112 2.96 -14.11 13.46
N LEU A 113 2.51 -15.34 13.70
CA LEU A 113 2.97 -16.52 12.99
C LEU A 113 2.63 -16.47 11.49
N SER A 114 1.40 -16.05 11.15
CA SER A 114 0.96 -15.95 9.76
C SER A 114 1.74 -14.90 8.97
N ALA A 115 2.17 -13.82 9.62
CA ALA A 115 2.94 -12.75 9.00
C ALA A 115 4.46 -13.00 9.00
N GLU A 116 4.97 -14.00 9.71
CA GLU A 116 6.40 -14.20 9.93
C GLU A 116 7.21 -14.29 8.64
N LEU A 117 6.71 -15.01 7.64
CA LEU A 117 7.35 -15.15 6.33
C LEU A 117 7.57 -13.79 5.63
N PHE A 118 6.63 -12.87 5.78
CA PHE A 118 6.62 -11.55 5.15
C PHE A 118 7.29 -10.46 6.00
N ILE A 119 7.69 -10.75 7.21
CA ILE A 119 8.29 -9.78 8.14
C ILE A 119 9.74 -10.14 8.45
N THR A 120 9.98 -11.31 9.01
CA THR A 120 11.32 -11.77 9.41
C THR A 120 11.89 -12.83 8.47
N GLY A 121 11.04 -13.39 7.61
CA GLY A 121 11.40 -14.42 6.64
C GLY A 121 11.95 -13.86 5.32
N SER A 122 12.05 -14.73 4.33
CA SER A 122 12.65 -14.43 3.02
C SER A 122 11.88 -13.41 2.17
N LEU A 123 10.63 -13.12 2.53
CA LEU A 123 9.76 -12.19 1.80
C LEU A 123 9.59 -10.81 2.49
N GLY A 124 10.52 -10.44 3.38
CA GLY A 124 10.45 -9.27 4.26
C GLY A 124 10.78 -7.91 3.62
N ILE A 125 10.56 -7.72 2.32
CA ILE A 125 10.91 -6.46 1.63
C ILE A 125 10.04 -5.25 2.05
N PHE A 126 8.88 -5.49 2.64
CA PHE A 126 7.92 -4.47 3.08
C PHE A 126 7.89 -4.25 4.60
N SER A 127 8.78 -4.91 5.33
CA SER A 127 8.74 -4.94 6.80
C SER A 127 9.63 -3.92 7.49
N GLN A 128 10.49 -3.23 6.75
CA GLN A 128 11.52 -2.32 7.27
C GLN A 128 11.32 -0.90 6.73
N GLU A 129 12.09 0.05 7.26
CA GLU A 129 12.09 1.45 6.81
C GLU A 129 12.34 1.53 5.30
N THR A 130 11.63 2.46 4.64
CA THR A 130 11.83 2.77 3.23
C THR A 130 13.25 3.26 2.99
N ASN A 131 13.98 2.61 2.09
CA ASN A 131 15.37 2.96 1.76
C ASN A 131 15.54 3.55 0.36
N VAL A 132 14.45 3.79 -0.36
CA VAL A 132 14.49 4.36 -1.71
C VAL A 132 14.01 5.81 -1.71
N LYS A 133 14.65 6.65 -2.52
CA LYS A 133 14.21 8.03 -2.71
C LYS A 133 12.99 8.06 -3.63
N GLN A 134 11.90 8.61 -3.12
CA GLN A 134 10.64 8.75 -3.83
C GLN A 134 10.29 10.22 -4.12
N ASP A 135 11.25 11.13 -3.97
CA ASP A 135 11.06 12.58 -4.08
C ASP A 135 11.24 13.13 -5.50
N ASN A 136 11.60 12.28 -6.45
CA ASN A 136 11.77 12.69 -7.85
C ASN A 136 10.42 13.08 -8.49
N ARG A 137 10.49 13.97 -9.49
CA ARG A 137 9.31 14.43 -10.26
C ARG A 137 8.63 13.27 -10.99
N LEU A 138 9.40 12.34 -11.53
CA LEU A 138 8.93 11.11 -12.17
C LEU A 138 9.48 9.91 -11.38
N THR A 139 8.58 9.08 -10.85
CA THR A 139 8.94 7.84 -10.16
C THR A 139 8.11 6.72 -10.75
N SER A 140 8.76 5.63 -11.13
CA SER A 140 8.11 4.42 -11.63
C SER A 140 8.43 3.24 -10.71
N TYR A 141 7.39 2.47 -10.37
CA TYR A 141 7.53 1.22 -9.63
C TYR A 141 7.35 0.06 -10.60
N ASN A 142 8.34 -0.79 -10.68
CA ASN A 142 8.25 -2.05 -11.42
C ASN A 142 8.05 -3.18 -10.41
N ILE A 143 6.92 -3.89 -10.52
CA ILE A 143 6.52 -4.98 -9.63
C ILE A 143 6.44 -6.34 -10.33
N LEU A 144 6.85 -6.42 -11.58
CA LEU A 144 6.72 -7.64 -12.39
C LEU A 144 7.46 -8.85 -11.79
N ASP A 145 8.59 -8.60 -11.12
CA ASP A 145 9.45 -9.62 -10.53
C ASP A 145 9.14 -9.96 -9.07
N LEU A 146 7.97 -9.53 -8.54
CA LEU A 146 7.57 -9.83 -7.16
C LEU A 146 7.25 -11.32 -6.92
N GLY A 147 6.88 -12.05 -7.99
CA GLY A 147 6.39 -13.40 -7.89
C GLY A 147 4.95 -13.48 -7.32
N GLU A 148 4.31 -14.63 -7.51
CA GLU A 148 2.88 -14.81 -7.19
C GLU A 148 2.53 -14.59 -5.73
N GLN A 149 3.41 -14.97 -4.80
CA GLN A 149 3.16 -14.86 -3.37
C GLN A 149 3.22 -13.41 -2.87
N LEU A 150 4.15 -12.61 -3.39
CA LEU A 150 4.32 -11.21 -2.99
C LEU A 150 3.46 -10.24 -3.80
N MET A 151 3.02 -10.63 -4.99
CA MET A 151 2.32 -9.74 -5.92
C MET A 151 1.12 -9.02 -5.25
N PRO A 152 0.15 -9.71 -4.63
CA PRO A 152 -1.01 -9.04 -4.05
C PRO A 152 -0.64 -8.15 -2.86
N LEU A 153 0.32 -8.56 -2.03
CA LEU A 153 0.83 -7.75 -0.93
C LEU A 153 1.57 -6.52 -1.45
N GLY A 154 2.43 -6.72 -2.46
CA GLY A 154 3.17 -5.65 -3.11
C GLY A 154 2.27 -4.62 -3.76
N MET A 155 1.19 -5.03 -4.42
CA MET A 155 0.18 -4.12 -4.96
C MET A 155 -0.39 -3.21 -3.88
N LEU A 156 -0.78 -3.75 -2.72
CA LEU A 156 -1.30 -2.96 -1.60
C LEU A 156 -0.25 -1.98 -1.08
N VAL A 157 0.98 -2.43 -0.85
CA VAL A 157 2.06 -1.60 -0.29
C VAL A 157 2.50 -0.51 -1.26
N ILE A 158 2.59 -0.80 -2.55
CA ILE A 158 2.94 0.21 -3.56
C ILE A 158 1.83 1.26 -3.70
N LEU A 159 0.56 0.86 -3.72
CA LEU A 159 -0.55 1.81 -3.73
C LEU A 159 -0.54 2.71 -2.48
N GLU A 160 -0.22 2.15 -1.32
CA GLU A 160 -0.07 2.89 -0.07
C GLU A 160 1.09 3.89 -0.14
N SER A 161 2.24 3.47 -0.67
CA SER A 161 3.41 4.32 -0.89
C SER A 161 3.08 5.48 -1.85
N VAL A 162 2.38 5.19 -2.96
CA VAL A 162 1.89 6.20 -3.90
C VAL A 162 0.94 7.17 -3.20
N TYR A 163 0.03 6.68 -2.36
CA TYR A 163 -0.90 7.54 -1.62
C TYR A 163 -0.16 8.49 -0.66
N ASN A 164 0.82 8.00 0.09
CA ASN A 164 1.65 8.84 0.95
C ASN A 164 2.38 9.92 0.13
N ARG A 165 2.89 9.58 -1.05
CA ARG A 165 3.53 10.55 -1.96
C ARG A 165 2.54 11.60 -2.46
N VAL A 166 1.32 11.21 -2.80
CA VAL A 166 0.24 12.14 -3.17
C VAL A 166 -0.06 13.12 -2.05
N LEU A 167 -0.10 12.65 -0.80
CA LEU A 167 -0.31 13.51 0.37
C LEU A 167 0.81 14.54 0.55
N GLN A 168 2.08 14.12 0.41
CA GLN A 168 3.23 15.03 0.45
C GLN A 168 3.12 16.12 -0.63
N ASN A 169 2.82 15.72 -1.87
CA ASN A 169 2.65 16.64 -2.99
C ASN A 169 1.48 17.60 -2.79
N TRP A 170 0.33 17.09 -2.36
CA TRP A 170 -0.86 17.89 -2.07
C TRP A 170 -0.60 18.96 -1.01
N ARG A 171 0.08 18.60 0.09
CA ARG A 171 0.48 19.56 1.13
C ARG A 171 1.47 20.60 0.62
N ALA A 172 2.30 20.24 -0.36
CA ALA A 172 3.22 21.16 -1.04
C ALA A 172 2.55 21.97 -2.18
N GLY A 173 1.22 21.87 -2.36
CA GLY A 173 0.47 22.54 -3.42
C GLY A 173 0.71 21.95 -4.83
N LYS A 174 1.29 20.76 -4.92
CA LYS A 174 1.63 20.11 -6.19
C LYS A 174 0.51 19.16 -6.63
N ARG A 175 0.29 19.11 -7.95
CA ARG A 175 -0.55 18.07 -8.58
C ARG A 175 0.24 16.78 -8.75
N THR A 176 -0.48 15.65 -8.71
CA THR A 176 0.12 14.33 -8.98
C THR A 176 -0.67 13.59 -10.04
N TRP A 177 0.01 13.00 -11.00
CA TRP A 177 -0.55 12.04 -11.94
C TRP A 177 -0.04 10.65 -11.60
N VAL A 178 -0.94 9.70 -11.48
CA VAL A 178 -0.65 8.29 -11.24
C VAL A 178 -1.10 7.50 -12.46
N PHE A 179 -0.15 6.89 -13.14
CA PHE A 179 -0.42 6.00 -14.27
C PHE A 179 -0.24 4.56 -13.79
N VAL A 180 -1.23 3.73 -14.05
CA VAL A 180 -1.20 2.30 -13.69
C VAL A 180 -1.34 1.51 -14.97
N ASP A 181 -0.22 0.94 -15.40
CA ASP A 181 -0.20 0.08 -16.58
C ASP A 181 -0.70 -1.31 -16.24
N GLU A 182 -1.42 -1.92 -17.18
CA GLU A 182 -2.09 -3.21 -17.04
C GLU A 182 -2.89 -3.34 -15.72
N PHE A 183 -3.63 -2.27 -15.38
CA PHE A 183 -4.36 -2.21 -14.10
C PHE A 183 -5.43 -3.32 -13.95
N SER A 184 -5.76 -4.04 -15.01
CA SER A 184 -6.62 -5.22 -14.99
C SER A 184 -6.18 -6.27 -13.98
N ILE A 185 -4.87 -6.35 -13.70
CA ILE A 185 -4.30 -7.31 -12.76
C ILE A 185 -4.87 -7.15 -11.33
N PHE A 186 -5.26 -5.93 -10.93
CA PHE A 186 -5.83 -5.69 -9.60
C PHE A 186 -7.13 -6.48 -9.38
N PHE A 187 -7.92 -6.70 -10.43
CA PHE A 187 -9.21 -7.39 -10.32
C PHE A 187 -9.09 -8.91 -10.11
N ARG A 188 -7.88 -9.45 -10.13
CA ARG A 188 -7.60 -10.84 -9.76
C ARG A 188 -7.52 -11.05 -8.24
N TYR A 189 -7.31 -9.96 -7.49
CA TYR A 189 -7.06 -9.99 -6.03
C TYR A 189 -8.09 -9.13 -5.31
N PRO A 190 -9.12 -9.73 -4.66
CA PRO A 190 -10.27 -8.99 -4.09
C PRO A 190 -9.89 -7.86 -3.12
N PHE A 191 -8.90 -8.09 -2.25
CA PHE A 191 -8.47 -7.08 -1.27
C PHE A 191 -7.72 -5.93 -1.96
N ALA A 192 -6.84 -6.24 -2.92
CA ALA A 192 -6.16 -5.23 -3.73
C ALA A 192 -7.16 -4.44 -4.58
N THR A 193 -8.18 -5.09 -5.15
CA THR A 193 -9.28 -4.43 -5.87
C THR A 193 -9.99 -3.42 -4.98
N SER A 194 -10.43 -3.85 -3.80
CA SER A 194 -11.16 -2.98 -2.86
C SER A 194 -10.33 -1.77 -2.45
N TYR A 195 -9.04 -1.97 -2.17
CA TYR A 195 -8.12 -0.88 -1.84
C TYR A 195 -7.90 0.06 -3.02
N PHE A 196 -7.69 -0.47 -4.23
CA PHE A 196 -7.52 0.30 -5.46
C PHE A 196 -8.73 1.20 -5.75
N LEU A 197 -9.95 0.67 -5.62
CA LEU A 197 -11.18 1.44 -5.82
C LEU A 197 -11.36 2.55 -4.78
N ARG A 198 -11.00 2.30 -3.52
CA ARG A 198 -11.00 3.34 -2.47
C ARG A 198 -10.00 4.45 -2.83
N MET A 199 -8.81 4.08 -3.25
CA MET A 199 -7.76 5.02 -3.64
C MET A 199 -8.18 5.85 -4.85
N TRP A 200 -8.80 5.25 -5.87
CA TRP A 200 -9.35 5.94 -7.04
C TRP A 200 -10.26 7.11 -6.66
N LYS A 201 -11.13 6.92 -5.67
CA LYS A 201 -12.00 7.98 -5.14
C LYS A 201 -11.24 9.02 -4.33
N ARG A 202 -10.29 8.60 -3.50
CA ARG A 202 -9.60 9.49 -2.54
C ARG A 202 -8.62 10.42 -3.24
N LEU A 203 -7.93 9.98 -4.28
CA LEU A 203 -6.90 10.75 -4.97
C LEU A 203 -7.44 12.06 -5.55
N ARG A 204 -8.65 12.05 -6.11
CA ARG A 204 -9.29 13.26 -6.66
C ARG A 204 -9.42 14.38 -5.64
N LYS A 205 -9.70 14.05 -4.36
CA LYS A 205 -9.78 15.03 -3.27
C LYS A 205 -8.41 15.60 -2.87
N ARG A 206 -7.34 14.97 -3.31
CA ARG A 206 -5.94 15.33 -3.01
C ARG A 206 -5.22 15.93 -4.23
N ASN A 207 -5.97 16.53 -5.15
CA ASN A 207 -5.45 17.13 -6.39
C ASN A 207 -4.56 16.14 -7.18
N ALA A 208 -4.97 14.87 -7.19
CA ALA A 208 -4.29 13.82 -7.90
C ALA A 208 -5.25 13.13 -8.89
N TYR A 209 -4.70 12.75 -10.03
CA TYR A 209 -5.40 12.12 -11.14
C TYR A 209 -4.85 10.72 -11.34
N MET A 210 -5.73 9.75 -11.50
CA MET A 210 -5.35 8.36 -11.72
C MET A 210 -5.79 7.93 -13.11
N THR A 211 -4.86 7.35 -13.87
CA THR A 211 -5.09 6.84 -15.23
C THR A 211 -4.75 5.35 -15.23
N GLY A 212 -5.74 4.52 -15.51
CA GLY A 212 -5.54 3.09 -15.74
C GLY A 212 -5.38 2.81 -17.22
N ILE A 213 -4.38 2.00 -17.57
CA ILE A 213 -4.10 1.53 -18.93
C ILE A 213 -4.34 0.02 -18.95
N THR A 214 -5.05 -0.48 -19.95
CA THR A 214 -5.26 -1.93 -20.11
C THR A 214 -5.49 -2.28 -21.57
N GLN A 215 -5.08 -3.47 -21.96
CA GLN A 215 -5.34 -4.04 -23.27
C GLN A 215 -6.64 -4.88 -23.30
N ASN A 216 -7.22 -5.20 -22.12
CA ASN A 216 -8.27 -6.23 -21.98
C ASN A 216 -9.57 -5.69 -21.38
N VAL A 217 -10.14 -4.66 -21.99
CA VAL A 217 -11.39 -4.01 -21.52
C VAL A 217 -12.56 -5.01 -21.45
N GLY A 218 -12.67 -5.92 -22.43
CA GLY A 218 -13.76 -6.91 -22.49
C GLY A 218 -13.78 -7.88 -21.29
N GLU A 219 -12.60 -8.32 -20.83
CA GLU A 219 -12.47 -9.17 -19.66
C GLU A 219 -12.80 -8.39 -18.38
N MET A 220 -12.31 -7.18 -18.28
CA MET A 220 -12.58 -6.31 -17.15
C MET A 220 -14.06 -6.01 -16.94
N LEU A 221 -14.82 -5.77 -18.03
CA LEU A 221 -16.25 -5.49 -17.95
C LEU A 221 -17.09 -6.66 -17.39
N ARG A 222 -16.53 -7.86 -17.27
CA ARG A 222 -17.15 -8.98 -16.54
C ARG A 222 -17.13 -8.75 -15.02
N SER A 223 -16.14 -8.02 -14.50
CA SER A 223 -16.07 -7.65 -13.10
C SER A 223 -17.07 -6.54 -12.77
N LYS A 224 -17.82 -6.70 -11.66
CA LYS A 224 -18.72 -5.67 -11.14
C LYS A 224 -17.96 -4.40 -10.72
N ASP A 225 -16.80 -4.59 -10.13
CA ASP A 225 -15.93 -3.54 -9.64
C ASP A 225 -15.30 -2.75 -10.79
N ALA A 226 -14.87 -3.42 -11.84
CA ALA A 226 -14.37 -2.76 -13.05
C ALA A 226 -15.46 -1.92 -13.73
N ARG A 227 -16.69 -2.44 -13.86
CA ARG A 227 -17.83 -1.64 -14.39
C ARG A 227 -18.10 -0.40 -13.56
N TRP A 228 -17.98 -0.51 -12.22
CA TRP A 228 -18.11 0.65 -11.35
C TRP A 228 -17.01 1.69 -11.62
N LEU A 229 -15.79 1.26 -11.82
CA LEU A 229 -14.65 2.12 -12.11
C LEU A 229 -14.85 2.85 -13.44
N PHE A 230 -15.24 2.15 -14.49
CA PHE A 230 -15.56 2.76 -15.79
C PHE A 230 -16.68 3.79 -15.70
N ALA A 231 -17.75 3.51 -14.94
CA ALA A 231 -18.86 4.45 -14.75
C ALA A 231 -18.46 5.72 -13.99
N ASN A 232 -17.33 5.72 -13.29
CA ASN A 232 -16.78 6.85 -12.52
C ASN A 232 -15.49 7.42 -13.11
N SER A 233 -15.17 7.10 -14.34
CA SER A 233 -14.01 7.59 -15.10
C SER A 233 -14.45 8.44 -16.27
N GLU A 234 -13.58 9.38 -16.66
CA GLU A 234 -13.68 10.14 -17.91
C GLU A 234 -12.75 9.48 -18.93
N PHE A 235 -13.17 9.42 -20.19
CA PHE A 235 -12.44 8.82 -21.31
C PHE A 235 -11.96 9.93 -22.27
#